data_4409463dd03ea7362d982ae6bb9a8703
#
_entry.id   4409463dd03ea7362d982ae6bb9a8703
#
_cell.length_a   1.000
_cell.length_b   1.000
_cell.length_c   1.000
_cell.angle_alpha   90.00
_cell.angle_beta   90.00
_cell.angle_gamma   90.00
#
_symmetry.space_group_name_H-M   'P 1'
#
loop_
_entity.id
_entity.type
_entity.pdbx_description
1 polymer ?
#
loop_
_entity_poly.entity_id
_entity_poly.type
_entity_poly.pdbx_seq_one_letter_code
_entity_poly.pdbx_strand_id
1 'polypeptide(L)'
;MNVSRGVPEVSEFGSVDPAPPAQGGNHRAVLLDEQARMFQRMRAVFALRNDGSSDAVDALCAAFASKSALLRHELAYVLGQMQNPRALPTLWQRLEDESEHVMVRH
;
A
#
# COMPACT_ATOMS: atom_id res chain seq x y z
N MET A 1 -10.28 -14.01 22.94
CA MET A 1 -10.38 -14.30 22.44
C MET A 1 -10.44 -14.32 21.91
N ASN A 2 -10.00 -14.02 22.03
CA ASN A 2 -9.94 -14.15 21.42
C ASN A 2 -10.06 -13.91 21.15
N VAL A 3 -9.84 -13.51 21.58
CA VAL A 3 -9.86 -13.47 21.27
C VAL A 3 -9.89 -13.31 20.96
N SER A 4 -9.61 -13.02 21.12
CA SER A 4 -9.64 -13.07 20.71
C SER A 4 -9.74 -12.94 20.49
N ARG A 5 -9.75 -12.75 20.78
CA ARG A 5 -9.76 -12.75 20.56
C ARG A 5 -9.90 -12.16 20.35
N GLY A 6 -9.42 -11.51 20.50
CA GLY A 6 -9.51 -11.09 20.34
C GLY A 6 -9.55 -10.37 20.24
N VAL A 7 -9.25 -10.04 20.52
CA VAL A 7 -9.22 -9.46 20.39
C VAL A 7 -9.26 -8.93 20.18
N PRO A 8 -9.15 -8.65 20.35
CA PRO A 8 -9.11 -8.20 20.09
C PRO A 8 -9.13 -7.71 19.82
N GLU A 9 -8.92 -7.40 19.89
CA GLU A 9 -8.82 -7.11 19.55
C GLU A 9 -8.58 -6.43 19.34
N VAL A 10 -8.42 -6.13 19.66
CA VAL A 10 -8.13 -5.68 19.43
C VAL A 10 -8.05 -5.24 19.06
N SER A 11 -7.96 -4.96 19.12
CA SER A 11 -7.87 -4.76 18.60
C SER A 11 -8.13 -4.24 18.07
N GLU A 12 -8.33 -4.05 18.29
CA GLU A 12 -8.32 -3.70 17.78
C GLU A 12 -7.99 -2.87 17.56
N PHE A 13 -7.55 -2.64 17.95
CA PHE A 13 -6.88 -2.18 17.66
C PHE A 13 -6.36 -2.19 17.68
N GLY A 14 -6.17 -2.31 17.72
CA GLY A 14 -5.49 -2.66 17.59
C GLY A 14 -5.03 -3.01 17.49
N SER A 15 -4.53 -3.17 17.58
CA SER A 15 -3.92 -3.72 17.27
C SER A 15 -3.49 -4.28 17.04
N VAL A 16 -3.10 -4.47 17.04
CA VAL A 16 -2.55 -5.06 16.65
C VAL A 16 -1.89 -5.69 16.45
N ASP A 17 -1.60 -6.47 16.05
CA ASP A 17 -1.04 -7.07 15.70
C ASP A 17 -0.50 -7.56 15.16
N PRO A 18 -0.22 -7.75 15.29
CA PRO A 18 0.71 -7.97 14.35
C PRO A 18 0.74 -9.08 13.56
N ALA A 19 0.41 -8.94 12.62
CA ALA A 19 0.28 -9.99 11.71
C ALA A 19 1.58 -10.64 11.45
N PRO A 20 1.59 -11.89 11.47
CA PRO A 20 2.77 -12.59 11.11
C PRO A 20 3.11 -12.38 9.67
N PRO A 21 4.35 -12.48 9.37
CA PRO A 21 4.86 -12.18 8.06
C PRO A 21 4.40 -13.10 6.96
N ALA A 22 4.02 -14.29 7.31
CA ALA A 22 3.59 -15.20 6.26
C ALA A 22 2.44 -14.63 5.46
N GLN A 23 1.94 -13.54 5.92
CA GLN A 23 0.84 -12.91 5.27
C GLN A 23 1.23 -12.07 4.10
N GLY A 24 2.39 -12.25 3.58
CA GLY A 24 2.80 -11.50 2.41
C GLY A 24 1.74 -11.46 1.34
N GLY A 25 1.04 -12.55 1.12
CA GLY A 25 0.00 -12.58 0.09
C GLY A 25 -1.16 -11.67 0.36
N ASN A 26 -1.43 -11.36 1.61
CA ASN A 26 -2.56 -10.54 1.98
C ASN A 26 -2.31 -9.06 1.78
N HIS A 27 -1.07 -8.64 1.73
CA HIS A 27 -0.78 -7.22 1.60
C HIS A 27 -1.30 -6.65 0.29
N ARG A 28 -1.16 -7.41 -0.78
CA ARG A 28 -1.71 -6.97 -2.06
C ARG A 28 -3.22 -6.82 -1.97
N ALA A 29 -3.90 -7.80 -1.42
CA ALA A 29 -5.36 -7.77 -1.33
C ALA A 29 -5.83 -6.58 -0.49
N VAL A 30 -5.19 -6.34 0.64
CA VAL A 30 -5.54 -5.21 1.50
C VAL A 30 -5.29 -3.89 0.80
N LEU A 31 -4.14 -3.77 0.15
CA LEU A 31 -3.78 -2.52 -0.53
C LEU A 31 -4.79 -2.16 -1.61
N LEU A 32 -5.24 -3.14 -2.37
CA LEU A 32 -6.12 -2.91 -3.50
C LEU A 32 -7.60 -2.84 -3.11
N ASP A 33 -7.93 -3.05 -1.85
CA ASP A 33 -9.30 -3.04 -1.37
C ASP A 33 -9.71 -1.62 -1.04
N GLU A 34 -10.58 -1.02 -1.86
CA GLU A 34 -11.06 0.34 -1.63
C GLU A 34 -11.90 0.46 -0.37
N GLN A 35 -12.38 -0.66 0.17
CA GLN A 35 -13.18 -0.66 1.39
C GLN A 35 -12.33 -0.82 2.65
N ALA A 36 -11.07 -1.20 2.51
CA ALA A 36 -10.20 -1.35 3.66
C ALA A 36 -9.88 0.02 4.27
N ARG A 37 -9.62 0.02 5.56
CA ARG A 37 -9.26 1.27 6.22
C ARG A 37 -7.93 1.78 5.71
N MET A 38 -7.82 3.10 5.64
CA MET A 38 -6.63 3.71 5.07
C MET A 38 -5.37 3.29 5.81
N PHE A 39 -5.41 3.22 7.16
CA PHE A 39 -4.20 2.84 7.88
C PHE A 39 -3.77 1.40 7.56
N GLN A 40 -4.73 0.51 7.28
CA GLN A 40 -4.40 -0.86 6.90
C GLN A 40 -3.77 -0.88 5.51
N ARG A 41 -4.29 -0.06 4.61
CA ARG A 41 -3.72 0.04 3.27
C ARG A 41 -2.32 0.63 3.32
N MET A 42 -2.11 1.64 4.16
CA MET A 42 -0.77 2.22 4.34
C MET A 42 0.22 1.22 4.92
N ARG A 43 -0.22 0.40 5.88
CA ARG A 43 0.65 -0.64 6.41
C ARG A 43 1.02 -1.65 5.33
N ALA A 44 0.07 -1.96 4.44
CA ALA A 44 0.35 -2.85 3.33
C ALA A 44 1.39 -2.24 2.39
N VAL A 45 1.30 -0.93 2.16
CA VAL A 45 2.31 -0.22 1.34
C VAL A 45 3.70 -0.43 1.92
N PHE A 46 3.85 -0.21 3.22
CA PHE A 46 5.16 -0.33 3.84
C PHE A 46 5.66 -1.77 3.87
N ALA A 47 4.76 -2.73 4.06
CA ALA A 47 5.13 -4.13 4.02
C ALA A 47 5.63 -4.53 2.63
N LEU A 48 4.94 -4.07 1.60
CA LEU A 48 5.35 -4.36 0.22
C LEU A 48 6.65 -3.65 -0.13
N ARG A 49 6.84 -2.42 0.37
CA ARG A 49 8.12 -1.74 0.19
C ARG A 49 9.26 -2.56 0.78
N ASN A 50 9.05 -3.09 1.98
CA ASN A 50 10.09 -3.87 2.65
C ASN A 50 10.33 -5.20 1.95
N ASP A 51 9.29 -5.77 1.36
CA ASP A 51 9.42 -6.99 0.55
C ASP A 51 10.36 -6.76 -0.63
N GLY A 52 10.13 -5.71 -1.40
CA GLY A 52 10.99 -5.30 -2.50
C GLY A 52 10.99 -6.23 -3.70
N SER A 53 10.20 -7.30 -3.70
CA SER A 53 10.16 -8.21 -4.84
C SER A 53 9.46 -7.58 -6.03
N SER A 54 9.62 -8.20 -7.20
CA SER A 54 8.92 -7.76 -8.40
C SER A 54 7.41 -7.76 -8.19
N ASP A 55 6.90 -8.81 -7.52
CA ASP A 55 5.47 -8.88 -7.25
C ASP A 55 5.03 -7.77 -6.34
N ALA A 56 5.85 -7.41 -5.35
CA ALA A 56 5.53 -6.30 -4.45
C ALA A 56 5.49 -4.98 -5.21
N VAL A 57 6.46 -4.75 -6.08
CA VAL A 57 6.48 -3.53 -6.90
C VAL A 57 5.25 -3.47 -7.79
N ASP A 58 4.88 -4.59 -8.40
CA ASP A 58 3.69 -4.63 -9.25
C ASP A 58 2.42 -4.31 -8.45
N ALA A 59 2.33 -4.82 -7.22
CA ALA A 59 1.18 -4.54 -6.37
C ALA A 59 1.10 -3.04 -6.04
N LEU A 60 2.24 -2.44 -5.72
CA LEU A 60 2.27 -1.01 -5.44
C LEU A 60 1.85 -0.19 -6.66
N CYS A 61 2.34 -0.59 -7.83
CA CYS A 61 1.96 0.10 -9.07
C CYS A 61 0.47 -0.05 -9.35
N ALA A 62 -0.09 -1.23 -9.14
CA ALA A 62 -1.51 -1.47 -9.39
C ALA A 62 -2.38 -0.59 -8.50
N ALA A 63 -1.89 -0.24 -7.32
CA ALA A 63 -2.67 0.54 -6.36
C ALA A 63 -2.88 1.99 -6.80
N PHE A 64 -2.20 2.46 -7.85
CA PHE A 64 -2.48 3.79 -8.38
C PHE A 64 -3.88 3.91 -8.96
N ALA A 65 -4.58 2.79 -9.15
CA ALA A 65 -5.98 2.84 -9.53
C ALA A 65 -6.90 3.30 -8.38
N SER A 66 -6.36 3.43 -7.18
CA SER A 66 -7.15 3.87 -6.03
C SER A 66 -7.73 5.27 -6.23
N LYS A 67 -8.90 5.49 -5.65
CA LYS A 67 -9.54 6.80 -5.66
C LYS A 67 -8.89 7.77 -4.67
N SER A 68 -8.10 7.27 -3.74
CA SER A 68 -7.52 8.10 -2.69
C SER A 68 -6.26 8.79 -3.20
N ALA A 69 -6.30 10.12 -3.30
CA ALA A 69 -5.11 10.89 -3.66
C ALA A 69 -4.02 10.75 -2.62
N LEU A 70 -4.41 10.64 -1.34
CA LEU A 70 -3.43 10.45 -0.29
C LEU A 70 -2.65 9.15 -0.48
N LEU A 71 -3.36 8.07 -0.80
CA LEU A 71 -2.70 6.80 -1.03
C LEU A 71 -1.80 6.87 -2.26
N ARG A 72 -2.29 7.47 -3.35
CA ARG A 72 -1.47 7.61 -4.56
C ARG A 72 -0.22 8.43 -4.30
N HIS A 73 -0.33 9.48 -3.47
CA HIS A 73 0.85 10.27 -3.10
C HIS A 73 1.87 9.41 -2.36
N GLU A 74 1.41 8.60 -1.41
CA GLU A 74 2.31 7.72 -0.66
C GLU A 74 2.95 6.68 -1.58
N LEU A 75 2.18 6.15 -2.52
CA LEU A 75 2.71 5.17 -3.48
C LEU A 75 3.81 5.78 -4.33
N ALA A 76 3.60 7.01 -4.80
CA ALA A 76 4.61 7.67 -5.62
C ALA A 76 5.90 7.88 -4.83
N TYR A 77 5.76 8.29 -3.59
CA TYR A 77 6.92 8.52 -2.73
C TYR A 77 7.68 7.21 -2.46
N VAL A 78 6.94 6.16 -2.09
CA VAL A 78 7.56 4.88 -1.77
C VAL A 78 8.24 4.26 -2.99
N LEU A 79 7.58 4.29 -4.13
CA LEU A 79 8.19 3.74 -5.35
C LEU A 79 9.41 4.55 -5.77
N GLY A 80 9.37 5.86 -5.55
CA GLY A 80 10.55 6.68 -5.78
C GLY A 80 11.71 6.28 -4.87
N GLN A 81 11.42 6.01 -3.59
CA GLN A 81 12.45 5.58 -2.66
C GLN A 81 13.06 4.24 -3.06
N MET A 82 12.25 3.33 -3.56
CA MET A 82 12.72 2.00 -3.93
C MET A 82 13.65 2.02 -5.13
N GLN A 83 13.51 3.02 -5.99
CA GLN A 83 14.36 3.19 -7.17
C GLN A 83 14.40 1.95 -8.06
N ASN A 84 13.27 1.22 -8.12
CA ASN A 84 13.18 0.02 -8.93
C ASN A 84 12.71 0.40 -10.33
N PRO A 85 13.49 0.09 -11.37
CA PRO A 85 13.13 0.47 -12.74
C PRO A 85 11.78 -0.05 -13.18
N ARG A 86 11.32 -1.14 -12.58
CA ARG A 86 10.03 -1.72 -12.91
C ARG A 86 8.88 -0.75 -12.67
N ALA A 87 9.07 0.22 -11.77
CA ALA A 87 8.04 1.22 -11.46
C ALA A 87 8.07 2.42 -12.39
N LEU A 88 9.10 2.60 -13.19
CA LEU A 88 9.28 3.82 -13.96
C LEU A 88 8.12 4.12 -14.90
N PRO A 89 7.58 3.16 -15.67
CA PRO A 89 6.46 3.50 -16.55
C PRO A 89 5.24 4.03 -15.78
N THR A 90 4.94 3.43 -14.65
CA THR A 90 3.80 3.85 -13.83
C THR A 90 4.01 5.24 -13.26
N LEU A 91 5.19 5.51 -12.72
CA LEU A 91 5.50 6.83 -12.16
C LEU A 91 5.47 7.91 -13.23
N TRP A 92 6.03 7.60 -14.40
CA TRP A 92 6.04 8.55 -15.49
C TRP A 92 4.62 8.91 -15.93
N GLN A 93 3.76 7.89 -16.02
CA GLN A 93 2.37 8.10 -16.37
C GLN A 93 1.68 9.03 -15.38
N ARG A 94 1.97 8.88 -14.09
CA ARG A 94 1.35 9.75 -13.08
C ARG A 94 1.83 11.19 -13.22
N LEU A 95 3.09 11.39 -13.56
CA LEU A 95 3.62 12.74 -13.75
C LEU A 95 3.00 13.43 -14.95
N GLU A 96 2.71 12.70 -16.01
CA GLU A 96 2.17 13.26 -17.23
C GLU A 96 0.66 13.42 -17.21
N ASP A 97 -0.01 12.82 -16.24
CA ASP A 97 -1.47 12.85 -16.15
C ASP A 97 -1.90 14.15 -15.49
N GLU A 98 -2.39 15.08 -16.28
CA GLU A 98 -2.79 16.40 -15.77
C GLU A 98 -4.02 16.32 -14.89
N SER A 99 -4.78 15.20 -14.94
CA SER A 99 -5.90 15.02 -14.05
C SER A 99 -5.47 14.53 -12.67
N GLU A 100 -4.21 14.11 -12.53
CA GLU A 100 -3.72 13.63 -11.25
C GLU A 100 -3.54 14.78 -10.26
N HIS A 101 -3.80 14.50 -9.00
CA HIS A 101 -3.65 15.50 -7.95
C HIS A 101 -2.21 16.00 -7.92
N VAL A 102 -2.03 17.31 -7.81
CA VAL A 102 -0.69 17.91 -7.85
C VAL A 102 0.22 17.34 -6.77
N MET A 103 -0.33 16.99 -5.62
CA MET A 103 0.43 16.39 -4.53
C MET A 103 1.06 15.06 -4.96
N VAL A 104 0.37 14.30 -5.80
CA VAL A 104 0.87 13.01 -6.27
C VAL A 104 1.97 13.19 -7.31
N ARG A 105 1.84 14.22 -8.15
CA ARG A 105 2.80 14.47 -9.22
C ARG A 105 4.13 14.99 -8.69
N HIS A 106 4.13 15.54 -7.50
CA HIS A 106 5.36 15.98 -6.88
C HIS A 106 6.19 14.82 -6.39
#